data_fdc541b5da02589e0ed407c3142403dc
#
_entry.id   fdc541b5da02589e0ed407c3142403dc
#
_cell.length_a   1.000
_cell.length_b   1.000
_cell.length_c   1.000
_cell.angle_alpha   90.00
_cell.angle_beta   90.00
_cell.angle_gamma   90.00
#
_symmetry.space_group_name_H-M   'P 1'
#
loop_
_entity.id
_entity.type
_entity.pdbx_description
1 polymer ?
#
loop_
_entity_poly.entity_id
_entity_poly.type
_entity_poly.pdbx_seq_one_letter_code
_entity_poly.pdbx_strand_id
1 'polypeptide(L)'
;QLLLGAYSALSRQIGLGKVKMYTRHEMLDVVKVDGRARGIIARNLITGKIERYAAHAVVVATGGYVNTFFLSTNAMASNGSAAWQCYKKGAYFANPCMVQIHPTCVPVKGDFQSKLTLMSESLRNDGRIWVPKKLEDAKALQAGTKKGKDIPEADRDYYLERRYPAFGNLVPRDVASRAAKERCDTGLAVFLDFSDAINRLGKEVVKQKYGNLFDMYEEITNDNPYETPMMIYPALHYSMGGLWVDYELMTSIPGLFAIGEANFSDHGANRLGASALMQGLADGYFVLPYTIQNYLSDQIQVPRFSTDLPEFVEAEKAIKDRIQKLMNVKGKETVDTIHRKLGHIMWEHIGMARDAKGLQEAIQMLKDLKKEFWSNVFIPGNADNLNTE
;
A
#
# COMPACT_ATOMS: atom_id res chain seq x y z
N GLN A 1 10.55 3.70 -16.16
CA GLN A 1 11.37 2.89 -17.08
C GLN A 1 11.38 1.42 -16.67
N LEU A 2 11.71 1.06 -15.41
CA LEU A 2 11.78 -0.36 -14.97
C LEU A 2 10.47 -1.12 -15.17
N LEU A 3 9.34 -0.56 -14.74
CA LEU A 3 8.02 -1.16 -14.92
C LEU A 3 7.68 -1.37 -16.41
N LEU A 4 7.90 -0.35 -17.23
CA LEU A 4 7.61 -0.42 -18.67
C LEU A 4 8.50 -1.46 -19.37
N GLY A 5 9.78 -1.55 -18.99
CA GLY A 5 10.69 -2.57 -19.51
C GLY A 5 10.23 -3.99 -19.17
N ALA A 6 9.88 -4.24 -17.90
CA ALA A 6 9.36 -5.52 -17.45
C ALA A 6 8.03 -5.88 -18.14
N TYR A 7 7.12 -4.90 -18.27
CA TYR A 7 5.84 -5.11 -18.95
C TYR A 7 6.01 -5.40 -20.45
N SER A 8 6.94 -4.74 -21.12
CA SER A 8 7.26 -5.02 -22.54
C SER A 8 7.80 -6.44 -22.72
N ALA A 9 8.68 -6.88 -21.82
CA ALA A 9 9.18 -8.26 -21.85
C ALA A 9 8.05 -9.29 -21.61
N LEU A 10 7.15 -9.02 -20.66
CA LEU A 10 5.97 -9.85 -20.43
C LEU A 10 5.06 -9.89 -21.66
N SER A 11 4.76 -8.74 -22.26
CA SER A 11 3.91 -8.64 -23.45
C SER A 11 4.45 -9.47 -24.61
N ARG A 12 5.77 -9.52 -24.79
CA ARG A 12 6.41 -10.40 -25.76
C ARG A 12 6.12 -11.88 -25.47
N GLN A 13 6.19 -12.33 -24.21
CA GLN A 13 5.91 -13.73 -23.86
C GLN A 13 4.41 -14.06 -24.03
N ILE A 14 3.53 -13.11 -23.79
CA ILE A 14 2.09 -13.24 -24.06
C ILE A 14 1.87 -13.42 -25.58
N GLY A 15 2.48 -12.56 -26.40
CA GLY A 15 2.40 -12.66 -27.87
C GLY A 15 2.94 -13.98 -28.45
N LEU A 16 3.93 -14.59 -27.77
CA LEU A 16 4.47 -15.91 -28.11
C LEU A 16 3.61 -17.09 -27.60
N GLY A 17 2.49 -16.82 -26.91
CA GLY A 17 1.61 -17.83 -26.33
C GLY A 17 2.21 -18.60 -25.14
N LYS A 18 3.36 -18.15 -24.60
CA LYS A 18 4.02 -18.77 -23.45
C LYS A 18 3.39 -18.35 -22.13
N VAL A 19 2.76 -17.18 -22.09
CA VAL A 19 2.08 -16.62 -20.92
C VAL A 19 0.65 -16.30 -21.32
N LYS A 20 -0.30 -16.72 -20.48
CA LYS A 20 -1.70 -16.31 -20.57
C LYS A 20 -1.98 -15.30 -19.48
N MET A 21 -2.37 -14.11 -19.87
CA MET A 21 -2.67 -13.01 -18.93
C MET A 21 -4.18 -12.90 -18.73
N TYR A 22 -4.60 -12.98 -17.47
CA TYR A 22 -5.99 -12.79 -17.06
C TYR A 22 -6.13 -11.43 -16.39
N THR A 23 -6.39 -10.39 -17.19
CA THR A 23 -6.66 -9.04 -16.68
C THR A 23 -8.02 -8.97 -16.01
N ARG A 24 -8.19 -8.06 -15.04
CA ARG A 24 -9.44 -7.88 -14.29
C ARG A 24 -9.94 -9.17 -13.65
N HIS A 25 -9.01 -9.92 -13.06
CA HIS A 25 -9.31 -11.07 -12.22
C HIS A 25 -8.78 -10.83 -10.82
N GLU A 26 -9.59 -11.15 -9.85
CA GLU A 26 -9.26 -11.05 -8.43
C GLU A 26 -9.10 -12.45 -7.84
N MET A 27 -7.96 -12.72 -7.18
CA MET A 27 -7.75 -13.95 -6.44
C MET A 27 -8.57 -13.93 -5.14
N LEU A 28 -9.39 -14.95 -4.94
CA LEU A 28 -10.28 -15.07 -3.79
C LEU A 28 -9.83 -16.14 -2.78
N ASP A 29 -9.12 -17.17 -3.23
CA ASP A 29 -8.60 -18.22 -2.35
C ASP A 29 -7.43 -18.98 -3.00
N VAL A 30 -6.60 -19.61 -2.17
CA VAL A 30 -5.58 -20.59 -2.58
C VAL A 30 -6.12 -21.99 -2.35
N VAL A 31 -5.96 -22.87 -3.34
CA VAL A 31 -6.38 -24.27 -3.24
C VAL A 31 -5.16 -25.13 -2.91
N LYS A 32 -5.29 -25.94 -1.85
CA LYS A 32 -4.28 -26.96 -1.48
C LYS A 32 -4.83 -28.35 -1.82
N VAL A 33 -3.99 -29.15 -2.44
CA VAL A 33 -4.22 -30.60 -2.64
C VAL A 33 -3.02 -31.30 -2.03
N ASP A 34 -3.25 -32.29 -1.20
CA ASP A 34 -2.21 -33.03 -0.45
C ASP A 34 -1.22 -32.10 0.28
N GLY A 35 -1.75 -31.03 0.90
CA GLY A 35 -0.96 -30.06 1.66
C GLY A 35 -0.14 -29.08 0.84
N ARG A 36 -0.13 -29.17 -0.49
CA ARG A 36 0.61 -28.31 -1.43
C ARG A 36 -0.33 -27.33 -2.12
N ALA A 37 0.16 -26.13 -2.42
CA ALA A 37 -0.59 -25.18 -3.24
C ALA A 37 -0.65 -25.70 -4.69
N ARG A 38 -1.86 -25.87 -5.21
CA ARG A 38 -2.13 -26.47 -6.51
C ARG A 38 -3.05 -25.63 -7.39
N GLY A 39 -3.39 -24.43 -6.95
CA GLY A 39 -4.20 -23.52 -7.74
C GLY A 39 -4.83 -22.42 -6.92
N ILE A 40 -5.72 -21.68 -7.57
CA ILE A 40 -6.47 -20.57 -6.98
C ILE A 40 -7.93 -20.60 -7.42
N ILE A 41 -8.78 -19.95 -6.62
CA ILE A 41 -10.10 -19.50 -7.04
C ILE A 41 -10.00 -18.00 -7.33
N ALA A 42 -10.53 -17.59 -8.47
CA ALA A 42 -10.55 -16.19 -8.85
C ALA A 42 -11.93 -15.74 -9.31
N ARG A 43 -12.20 -14.45 -9.19
CA ARG A 43 -13.38 -13.80 -9.75
C ARG A 43 -13.00 -13.03 -10.99
N ASN A 44 -13.70 -13.26 -12.07
CA ASN A 44 -13.63 -12.42 -13.26
C ASN A 44 -14.44 -11.15 -13.01
N LEU A 45 -13.78 -10.00 -12.92
CA LEU A 45 -14.40 -8.71 -12.59
C LEU A 45 -15.22 -8.12 -13.75
N ILE A 46 -15.20 -8.74 -14.95
CA ILE A 46 -16.03 -8.31 -16.07
C ILE A 46 -17.37 -9.04 -16.06
N THR A 47 -17.33 -10.36 -15.77
CA THR A 47 -18.50 -11.23 -15.87
C THR A 47 -19.11 -11.60 -14.51
N GLY A 48 -18.41 -11.31 -13.41
CA GLY A 48 -18.78 -11.75 -12.06
C GLY A 48 -18.57 -13.25 -11.79
N LYS A 49 -18.13 -14.04 -12.78
CA LYS A 49 -17.98 -15.49 -12.63
C LYS A 49 -16.84 -15.85 -11.67
N ILE A 50 -17.08 -16.85 -10.86
CA ILE A 50 -16.05 -17.50 -10.04
C ILE A 50 -15.44 -18.63 -10.88
N GLU A 51 -14.12 -18.60 -10.99
CA GLU A 51 -13.35 -19.49 -11.87
C GLU A 51 -12.27 -20.21 -11.06
N ARG A 52 -11.95 -21.45 -11.47
CA ARG A 52 -10.93 -22.30 -10.84
C ARG A 52 -9.73 -22.38 -11.76
N TYR A 53 -8.54 -22.21 -11.19
CA TYR A 53 -7.26 -22.31 -11.93
C TYR A 53 -6.34 -23.30 -11.24
N ALA A 54 -5.99 -24.39 -11.95
CA ALA A 54 -5.00 -25.36 -11.47
C ALA A 54 -3.59 -25.00 -11.93
N ALA A 55 -2.61 -25.22 -11.07
CA ALA A 55 -1.20 -24.99 -11.33
C ALA A 55 -0.33 -25.93 -10.49
N HIS A 56 0.90 -26.19 -10.93
CA HIS A 56 1.88 -26.94 -10.15
C HIS A 56 2.56 -26.09 -9.09
N ALA A 57 2.60 -24.76 -9.28
CA ALA A 57 3.09 -23.77 -8.32
C ALA A 57 2.23 -22.52 -8.38
N VAL A 58 2.11 -21.81 -7.25
CA VAL A 58 1.41 -20.53 -7.11
C VAL A 58 2.38 -19.49 -6.60
N VAL A 59 2.45 -18.33 -7.26
CA VAL A 59 3.29 -17.21 -6.85
C VAL A 59 2.41 -16.03 -6.47
N VAL A 60 2.59 -15.52 -5.25
CA VAL A 60 1.92 -14.32 -4.75
C VAL A 60 2.84 -13.12 -4.97
N ALA A 61 2.42 -12.19 -5.81
CA ALA A 61 3.13 -10.95 -6.15
C ALA A 61 2.20 -9.74 -6.02
N THR A 62 1.34 -9.74 -5.02
CA THR A 62 0.19 -8.84 -4.88
C THR A 62 0.51 -7.54 -4.12
N GLY A 63 1.79 -7.32 -3.79
CA GLY A 63 2.21 -6.16 -3.00
C GLY A 63 1.81 -6.26 -1.53
N GLY A 64 1.89 -5.13 -0.85
CA GLY A 64 1.66 -5.04 0.59
C GLY A 64 0.20 -4.81 0.99
N TYR A 65 0.02 -4.38 2.25
CA TYR A 65 -1.29 -4.24 2.88
C TYR A 65 -1.53 -2.87 3.53
N VAL A 66 -0.75 -1.85 3.18
CA VAL A 66 -0.88 -0.55 3.86
C VAL A 66 -2.19 0.20 3.54
N ASN A 67 -2.97 -0.25 2.54
CA ASN A 67 -4.30 0.30 2.31
C ASN A 67 -5.35 -0.14 3.35
N THR A 68 -4.96 -0.96 4.33
CA THR A 68 -5.76 -1.20 5.54
C THR A 68 -5.71 -0.04 6.53
N PHE A 69 -4.83 0.94 6.30
CA PHE A 69 -4.72 2.16 7.09
C PHE A 69 -5.38 3.33 6.35
N PHE A 70 -5.92 4.27 7.10
CA PHE A 70 -6.27 5.57 6.54
C PHE A 70 -4.99 6.31 6.13
N LEU A 71 -5.05 7.15 5.09
CA LEU A 71 -3.90 7.92 4.58
C LEU A 71 -2.74 7.03 4.06
N SER A 72 -3.06 6.08 3.22
CA SER A 72 -2.08 5.28 2.47
C SER A 72 -1.74 5.90 1.12
N THR A 73 -0.51 5.66 0.65
CA THR A 73 -0.08 6.03 -0.71
C THR A 73 -0.36 4.92 -1.73
N ASN A 74 -0.80 3.75 -1.30
CA ASN A 74 -0.96 2.58 -2.14
C ASN A 74 -2.32 2.54 -2.84
N ALA A 75 -2.41 1.77 -3.91
CA ALA A 75 -3.67 1.51 -4.58
C ALA A 75 -4.65 0.74 -3.67
N MET A 76 -5.95 0.86 -3.92
CA MET A 76 -7.01 0.19 -3.14
C MET A 76 -6.81 -1.32 -3.06
N ALA A 77 -6.28 -1.95 -4.12
CA ALA A 77 -6.00 -3.38 -4.16
C ALA A 77 -4.84 -3.83 -3.23
N SER A 78 -4.03 -2.90 -2.70
CA SER A 78 -2.97 -3.21 -1.72
C SER A 78 -3.55 -3.29 -0.30
N ASN A 79 -4.56 -4.11 -0.13
CA ASN A 79 -5.35 -4.26 1.10
C ASN A 79 -5.08 -5.57 1.86
N GLY A 80 -4.09 -6.37 1.40
CA GLY A 80 -3.67 -7.60 2.07
C GLY A 80 -4.62 -8.80 1.88
N SER A 81 -5.66 -8.70 1.05
CA SER A 81 -6.63 -9.80 0.89
C SER A 81 -6.00 -11.11 0.43
N ALA A 82 -5.10 -11.08 -0.55
CA ALA A 82 -4.41 -12.27 -1.05
C ALA A 82 -3.51 -12.91 0.02
N ALA A 83 -2.68 -12.10 0.70
CA ALA A 83 -1.83 -12.58 1.79
C ALA A 83 -2.66 -13.16 2.96
N TRP A 84 -3.79 -12.54 3.28
CA TRP A 84 -4.73 -13.04 4.26
C TRP A 84 -5.34 -14.39 3.89
N GLN A 85 -5.69 -14.62 2.62
CA GLN A 85 -6.16 -15.92 2.17
C GLN A 85 -5.07 -17.00 2.34
N CYS A 86 -3.83 -16.69 1.97
CA CYS A 86 -2.70 -17.58 2.17
C CYS A 86 -2.50 -17.90 3.67
N TYR A 87 -2.56 -16.89 4.53
CA TYR A 87 -2.46 -17.06 5.98
C TYR A 87 -3.56 -17.99 6.53
N LYS A 88 -4.81 -17.81 6.11
CA LYS A 88 -5.91 -18.69 6.52
C LYS A 88 -5.73 -20.14 6.07
N LYS A 89 -4.97 -20.39 5.01
CA LYS A 89 -4.63 -21.73 4.53
C LYS A 89 -3.44 -22.34 5.26
N GLY A 90 -2.80 -21.58 6.19
CA GLY A 90 -1.70 -22.03 7.03
C GLY A 90 -0.32 -21.50 6.62
N ALA A 91 -0.23 -20.55 5.70
CA ALA A 91 1.01 -19.84 5.46
C ALA A 91 1.37 -18.98 6.67
N TYR A 92 2.63 -18.97 7.07
CA TYR A 92 3.09 -18.09 8.14
C TYR A 92 3.15 -16.65 7.67
N PHE A 93 2.94 -15.74 8.61
CA PHE A 93 3.06 -14.30 8.39
C PHE A 93 4.08 -13.72 9.35
N ALA A 94 5.04 -12.94 8.84
CA ALA A 94 6.12 -12.40 9.64
C ALA A 94 6.08 -10.87 9.68
N ASN A 95 6.54 -10.30 10.77
CA ASN A 95 6.71 -8.85 10.99
C ASN A 95 5.45 -8.00 10.70
N PRO A 96 4.21 -8.42 11.02
CA PRO A 96 2.99 -7.72 10.60
C PRO A 96 2.89 -6.28 11.11
N CYS A 97 3.63 -5.94 12.16
CA CYS A 97 3.65 -4.59 12.74
C CYS A 97 4.68 -3.66 12.10
N MET A 98 5.52 -4.16 11.19
CA MET A 98 6.56 -3.36 10.55
C MET A 98 6.01 -2.68 9.29
N VAL A 99 5.65 -1.41 9.42
CA VAL A 99 5.17 -0.57 8.32
C VAL A 99 6.02 0.70 8.23
N GLN A 100 6.22 1.21 7.02
CA GLN A 100 6.98 2.41 6.76
C GLN A 100 6.06 3.55 6.35
N ILE A 101 6.35 4.74 6.86
CA ILE A 101 5.63 5.96 6.57
C ILE A 101 6.52 6.86 5.72
N HIS A 102 5.93 7.49 4.72
CA HIS A 102 6.61 8.46 3.86
C HIS A 102 6.30 9.88 4.33
N PRO A 103 7.32 10.73 4.56
CA PRO A 103 7.12 12.05 5.16
C PRO A 103 6.58 13.11 4.19
N THR A 104 6.66 12.89 2.87
CA THR A 104 6.38 13.90 1.85
C THR A 104 5.25 13.44 0.91
N CYS A 105 4.02 13.40 1.40
CA CYS A 105 2.85 13.13 0.58
C CYS A 105 1.98 14.37 0.45
N VAL A 106 1.25 14.51 -0.65
CA VAL A 106 0.27 15.57 -0.82
C VAL A 106 -0.91 15.28 0.10
N PRO A 107 -1.35 16.22 0.97
CA PRO A 107 -2.44 15.99 1.91
C PRO A 107 -3.76 15.69 1.19
N VAL A 108 -4.66 15.01 1.88
CA VAL A 108 -6.03 14.79 1.41
C VAL A 108 -6.76 16.14 1.35
N LYS A 109 -7.44 16.39 0.22
CA LYS A 109 -8.37 17.49 0.05
C LYS A 109 -9.76 16.90 -0.24
N GLY A 110 -10.56 16.66 0.80
CA GLY A 110 -11.94 16.18 0.72
C GLY A 110 -12.14 14.69 1.02
N ASP A 111 -13.40 14.34 1.25
CA ASP A 111 -13.80 13.04 1.82
C ASP A 111 -13.71 11.87 0.83
N PHE A 112 -13.65 12.14 -0.46
CA PHE A 112 -13.69 11.12 -1.51
C PHE A 112 -12.32 10.70 -2.04
N GLN A 113 -11.24 11.28 -1.53
CA GLN A 113 -9.89 10.90 -1.94
C GLN A 113 -9.52 9.54 -1.37
N SER A 114 -9.24 8.57 -2.23
CA SER A 114 -8.99 7.18 -1.84
C SER A 114 -7.56 6.89 -1.40
N LYS A 115 -6.60 7.75 -1.78
CA LYS A 115 -5.18 7.62 -1.43
C LYS A 115 -4.48 8.95 -1.45
N LEU A 116 -3.31 9.03 -0.78
CA LEU A 116 -2.41 10.17 -0.86
C LEU A 116 -1.44 10.02 -2.02
N THR A 117 -1.15 11.13 -2.70
CA THR A 117 -0.11 11.15 -3.72
C THR A 117 1.26 11.29 -3.08
N LEU A 118 2.13 10.34 -3.39
CA LEU A 118 3.52 10.35 -2.94
C LEU A 118 4.33 11.38 -3.72
N MET A 119 5.01 12.27 -3.00
CA MET A 119 6.06 13.14 -3.55
C MET A 119 7.43 12.50 -3.31
N SER A 120 8.34 12.62 -4.26
CA SER A 120 9.69 12.06 -4.11
C SER A 120 10.41 12.62 -2.87
N GLU A 121 11.05 11.72 -2.14
CA GLU A 121 11.86 12.09 -0.97
C GLU A 121 13.06 12.98 -1.34
N SER A 122 13.53 12.93 -2.60
CA SER A 122 14.61 13.78 -3.11
C SER A 122 14.33 15.28 -2.98
N LEU A 123 13.06 15.67 -2.88
CA LEU A 123 12.67 17.05 -2.60
C LEU A 123 13.28 17.59 -1.30
N ARG A 124 13.54 16.73 -0.32
CA ARG A 124 14.16 17.11 0.97
C ARG A 124 15.64 17.45 0.86
N ASN A 125 16.30 17.14 -0.28
CA ASN A 125 17.72 17.46 -0.49
C ASN A 125 17.94 18.96 -0.58
N ASP A 126 17.02 19.68 -1.21
CA ASP A 126 17.15 21.13 -1.41
C ASP A 126 15.99 21.92 -0.77
N GLY A 127 14.85 21.27 -0.51
CA GLY A 127 13.70 21.88 0.16
C GLY A 127 13.81 21.87 1.68
N ARG A 128 13.34 22.93 2.34
CA ARG A 128 13.33 23.09 3.80
C ARG A 128 11.94 22.82 4.36
N ILE A 129 11.88 22.05 5.46
CA ILE A 129 10.63 21.66 6.09
C ILE A 129 10.35 22.54 7.32
N TRP A 130 9.16 23.14 7.36
CA TRP A 130 8.73 24.00 8.46
C TRP A 130 7.23 23.87 8.76
N VAL A 131 6.84 24.37 9.94
CA VAL A 131 5.43 24.57 10.34
C VAL A 131 5.23 26.03 10.77
N PRO A 132 4.00 26.60 10.64
CA PRO A 132 3.72 27.90 11.21
C PRO A 132 3.82 27.82 12.74
N LYS A 133 4.34 28.87 13.38
CA LYS A 133 4.42 28.94 14.84
C LYS A 133 3.05 29.17 15.49
N LYS A 134 2.13 29.78 14.75
CA LYS A 134 0.78 30.14 15.25
C LYS A 134 -0.28 29.19 14.68
N LEU A 135 -1.15 28.71 15.56
CA LEU A 135 -2.26 27.83 15.17
C LEU A 135 -3.27 28.53 14.26
N GLU A 136 -3.45 29.84 14.42
CA GLU A 136 -4.33 30.63 13.56
C GLU A 136 -3.86 30.65 12.12
N ASP A 137 -2.55 30.76 11.89
CA ASP A 137 -1.95 30.66 10.55
C ASP A 137 -2.15 29.27 9.97
N ALA A 138 -1.98 28.22 10.77
CA ALA A 138 -2.22 26.84 10.33
C ALA A 138 -3.67 26.65 9.86
N LYS A 139 -4.65 27.14 10.63
CA LYS A 139 -6.07 27.08 10.26
C LYS A 139 -6.36 27.86 8.99
N ALA A 140 -5.78 29.04 8.83
CA ALA A 140 -5.96 29.87 7.62
C ALA A 140 -5.36 29.21 6.38
N LEU A 141 -4.22 28.54 6.52
CA LEU A 141 -3.56 27.77 5.46
C LEU A 141 -4.40 26.54 5.04
N GLN A 142 -4.90 25.79 6.02
CA GLN A 142 -5.78 24.64 5.75
C GLN A 142 -7.10 25.03 5.11
N ALA A 143 -7.67 26.17 5.52
CA ALA A 143 -8.88 26.74 4.92
C ALA A 143 -8.66 27.40 3.54
N GLY A 144 -7.39 27.50 3.09
CA GLY A 144 -7.05 28.16 1.80
C GLY A 144 -7.19 29.69 1.80
N THR A 145 -7.39 30.31 2.97
CA THR A 145 -7.50 31.79 3.10
C THR A 145 -6.13 32.48 3.18
N LYS A 146 -5.07 31.71 3.46
CA LYS A 146 -3.66 32.10 3.33
C LYS A 146 -2.90 31.06 2.53
N LYS A 147 -1.80 31.46 1.89
CA LYS A 147 -0.84 30.54 1.26
C LYS A 147 0.44 30.49 2.09
N GLY A 148 1.25 29.44 1.92
CA GLY A 148 2.50 29.27 2.66
C GLY A 148 3.47 30.46 2.49
N LYS A 149 3.46 31.12 1.32
CA LYS A 149 4.26 32.34 1.07
C LYS A 149 3.84 33.54 1.93
N ASP A 150 2.62 33.57 2.43
CA ASP A 150 2.10 34.69 3.23
C ASP A 150 2.55 34.61 4.70
N ILE A 151 3.23 33.53 5.09
CA ILE A 151 3.77 33.35 6.44
C ILE A 151 5.20 33.92 6.47
N PRO A 152 5.46 34.98 7.27
CA PRO A 152 6.80 35.55 7.40
C PRO A 152 7.82 34.52 7.91
N GLU A 153 9.08 34.65 7.50
CA GLU A 153 10.17 33.77 7.92
C GLU A 153 10.29 33.68 9.46
N ALA A 154 10.10 34.77 10.15
CA ALA A 154 10.12 34.83 11.64
C ALA A 154 9.01 33.99 12.29
N ASP A 155 7.90 33.74 11.60
CA ASP A 155 6.76 32.96 12.10
C ASP A 155 6.81 31.48 11.64
N ARG A 156 7.92 31.04 10.99
CA ARG A 156 8.18 29.65 10.60
C ARG A 156 9.03 28.94 11.66
N ASP A 157 8.69 27.70 11.98
CA ASP A 157 9.52 26.80 12.81
C ASP A 157 10.10 25.69 11.92
N TYR A 158 11.38 25.73 11.66
CA TYR A 158 12.15 24.69 10.97
C TYR A 158 12.49 23.56 11.95
N TYR A 159 11.46 22.88 12.42
CA TYR A 159 11.52 21.95 13.54
C TYR A 159 12.48 20.78 13.36
N LEU A 160 12.71 20.28 12.14
CA LEU A 160 13.68 19.21 11.88
C LEU A 160 15.10 19.71 12.03
N GLU A 161 15.41 20.88 11.47
CA GLU A 161 16.74 21.50 11.60
C GLU A 161 17.05 21.83 13.07
N ARG A 162 16.07 22.32 13.80
CA ARG A 162 16.21 22.66 15.23
C ARG A 162 16.36 21.42 16.11
N ARG A 163 15.59 20.35 15.87
CA ARG A 163 15.62 19.11 16.69
C ARG A 163 16.79 18.19 16.35
N TYR A 164 17.22 18.20 15.09
CA TYR A 164 18.22 17.28 14.55
C TYR A 164 19.28 18.03 13.72
N PRO A 165 20.08 18.90 14.36
CA PRO A 165 20.98 19.81 13.63
C PRO A 165 22.03 19.10 12.77
N ALA A 166 22.40 17.86 13.10
CA ALA A 166 23.37 17.09 12.31
C ALA A 166 22.82 16.60 10.96
N PHE A 167 21.52 16.42 10.83
CA PHE A 167 20.87 15.88 9.62
C PHE A 167 19.86 16.83 8.99
N GLY A 168 19.29 17.75 9.78
CA GLY A 168 18.28 18.70 9.32
C GLY A 168 17.11 18.01 8.64
N ASN A 169 16.80 18.46 7.43
CA ASN A 169 15.71 17.89 6.62
C ASN A 169 15.99 16.46 6.10
N LEU A 170 17.23 15.97 6.21
CA LEU A 170 17.66 14.66 5.71
C LEU A 170 17.63 13.55 6.78
N VAL A 171 17.00 13.80 7.93
CA VAL A 171 16.77 12.74 8.93
C VAL A 171 16.05 11.54 8.30
N PRO A 172 16.26 10.30 8.82
CA PRO A 172 15.58 9.10 8.33
C PRO A 172 14.06 9.27 8.23
N ARG A 173 13.42 8.53 7.32
CA ARG A 173 11.98 8.63 7.04
C ARG A 173 11.10 8.51 8.26
N ASP A 174 11.39 7.54 9.13
CA ASP A 174 10.63 7.29 10.35
C ASP A 174 10.73 8.45 11.33
N VAL A 175 11.91 9.07 11.45
CA VAL A 175 12.13 10.26 12.29
C VAL A 175 11.38 11.48 11.73
N ALA A 176 11.53 11.75 10.43
CA ALA A 176 10.84 12.87 9.78
C ALA A 176 9.31 12.70 9.85
N SER A 177 8.80 11.49 9.62
CA SER A 177 7.36 11.20 9.62
C SER A 177 6.74 11.34 11.02
N ARG A 178 7.40 10.81 12.06
CA ARG A 178 6.93 10.98 13.44
C ARG A 178 6.93 12.43 13.88
N ALA A 179 8.01 13.15 13.57
CA ALA A 179 8.08 14.58 13.88
C ALA A 179 7.01 15.40 13.14
N ALA A 180 6.70 15.05 11.89
CA ALA A 180 5.63 15.69 11.12
C ALA A 180 4.24 15.35 11.73
N LYS A 181 3.98 14.07 12.07
CA LYS A 181 2.72 13.69 12.70
C LYS A 181 2.49 14.40 14.02
N GLU A 182 3.51 14.48 14.90
CA GLU A 182 3.42 15.27 16.14
C GLU A 182 2.95 16.72 15.91
N ARG A 183 3.39 17.35 14.80
CA ARG A 183 2.96 18.70 14.43
C ARG A 183 1.53 18.72 13.89
N CYS A 184 1.21 17.77 13.02
CA CYS A 184 -0.15 17.65 12.48
C CYS A 184 -1.18 17.38 13.58
N ASP A 185 -0.87 16.56 14.56
CA ASP A 185 -1.74 16.24 15.71
C ASP A 185 -2.02 17.47 16.59
N THR A 186 -1.14 18.47 16.57
CA THR A 186 -1.41 19.78 17.22
C THR A 186 -2.19 20.75 16.34
N GLY A 187 -2.65 20.31 15.17
CA GLY A 187 -3.40 21.12 14.21
C GLY A 187 -2.55 21.98 13.27
N LEU A 188 -1.22 21.79 13.30
CA LEU A 188 -0.31 22.51 12.39
C LEU A 188 -0.22 21.82 11.03
N ALA A 189 -0.09 22.62 9.98
CA ALA A 189 0.22 22.14 8.64
C ALA A 189 1.74 22.15 8.41
N VAL A 190 2.26 21.09 7.77
CA VAL A 190 3.69 20.96 7.44
C VAL A 190 3.92 21.40 6.01
N PHE A 191 4.98 22.17 5.80
CA PHE A 191 5.36 22.71 4.51
C PHE A 191 6.76 22.29 4.10
N LEU A 192 6.96 22.08 2.80
CA LEU A 192 8.23 21.89 2.14
C LEU A 192 8.46 23.09 1.20
N ASP A 193 9.48 23.87 1.48
CA ASP A 193 9.75 25.19 0.89
C ASP A 193 11.02 25.20 0.07
N PHE A 194 10.93 25.65 -1.18
CA PHE A 194 12.06 25.76 -2.11
C PHE A 194 12.55 27.19 -2.31
N SER A 195 12.01 28.18 -1.61
CA SER A 195 12.43 29.59 -1.77
C SER A 195 13.93 29.79 -1.54
N ASP A 196 14.52 29.17 -0.52
CA ASP A 196 15.96 29.20 -0.27
C ASP A 196 16.75 28.53 -1.40
N ALA A 197 16.33 27.36 -1.85
CA ALA A 197 16.98 26.63 -2.94
C ALA A 197 16.93 27.43 -4.26
N ILE A 198 15.80 28.07 -4.56
CA ILE A 198 15.63 28.91 -5.75
C ILE A 198 16.57 30.12 -5.68
N ASN A 199 16.68 30.78 -4.51
CA ASN A 199 17.56 31.90 -4.32
C ASN A 199 19.05 31.51 -4.44
N ARG A 200 19.43 30.35 -3.92
CA ARG A 200 20.81 29.84 -3.88
C ARG A 200 21.28 29.24 -5.21
N LEU A 201 20.44 28.44 -5.86
CA LEU A 201 20.77 27.64 -7.05
C LEU A 201 20.26 28.27 -8.36
N GLY A 202 19.27 29.13 -8.28
CA GLY A 202 18.52 29.64 -9.42
C GLY A 202 17.34 28.72 -9.83
N LYS A 203 16.30 29.37 -10.37
CA LYS A 203 15.03 28.66 -10.75
C LYS A 203 15.27 27.57 -11.80
N GLU A 204 16.15 27.78 -12.77
CA GLU A 204 16.42 26.83 -13.84
C GLU A 204 17.07 25.53 -13.34
N VAL A 205 17.99 25.62 -12.38
CA VAL A 205 18.61 24.44 -11.75
C VAL A 205 17.57 23.64 -10.95
N VAL A 206 16.72 24.33 -10.19
CA VAL A 206 15.63 23.69 -9.43
C VAL A 206 14.66 23.03 -10.40
N LYS A 207 14.30 23.68 -11.51
CA LYS A 207 13.45 23.13 -12.57
C LYS A 207 14.04 21.87 -13.20
N GLN A 208 15.34 21.89 -13.51
CA GLN A 208 16.00 20.71 -14.08
C GLN A 208 15.98 19.50 -13.11
N LYS A 209 16.10 19.75 -11.79
CA LYS A 209 16.10 18.69 -10.77
C LYS A 209 14.69 18.19 -10.41
N TYR A 210 13.71 19.07 -10.29
CA TYR A 210 12.44 18.81 -9.64
C TYR A 210 11.21 19.24 -10.45
N GLY A 211 11.39 19.82 -11.65
CA GLY A 211 10.28 20.41 -12.42
C GLY A 211 9.10 19.48 -12.61
N ASN A 212 9.33 18.24 -12.99
CA ASN A 212 8.27 17.23 -13.15
C ASN A 212 7.50 16.94 -11.85
N LEU A 213 8.13 17.08 -10.69
CA LEU A 213 7.47 16.92 -9.40
C LEU A 213 6.66 18.16 -9.02
N PHE A 214 7.15 19.33 -9.39
CA PHE A 214 6.45 20.59 -9.19
C PHE A 214 5.22 20.68 -10.08
N ASP A 215 5.35 20.31 -11.35
CA ASP A 215 4.23 20.24 -12.29
C ASP A 215 3.14 19.28 -11.76
N MET A 216 3.51 18.09 -11.29
CA MET A 216 2.58 17.15 -10.68
C MET A 216 1.90 17.72 -9.44
N TYR A 217 2.62 18.44 -8.58
CA TYR A 217 2.03 19.06 -7.39
C TYR A 217 1.05 20.17 -7.77
N GLU A 218 1.42 21.02 -8.72
CA GLU A 218 0.58 22.11 -9.23
C GLU A 218 -0.71 21.59 -9.87
N GLU A 219 -0.63 20.53 -10.68
CA GLU A 219 -1.81 19.86 -11.27
C GLU A 219 -2.79 19.32 -10.23
N ILE A 220 -2.29 18.81 -9.10
CA ILE A 220 -3.13 18.26 -8.04
C ILE A 220 -3.70 19.34 -7.12
N THR A 221 -2.91 20.36 -6.80
CA THR A 221 -3.24 21.32 -5.73
C THR A 221 -3.63 22.71 -6.24
N ASN A 222 -3.31 23.03 -7.48
CA ASN A 222 -3.39 24.37 -8.08
C ASN A 222 -2.48 25.41 -7.37
N ASP A 223 -1.41 24.94 -6.70
CA ASP A 223 -0.40 25.77 -6.06
C ASP A 223 0.96 25.57 -6.76
N ASN A 224 1.56 26.65 -7.25
CA ASN A 224 2.85 26.62 -7.94
C ASN A 224 4.01 26.55 -6.93
N PRO A 225 4.79 25.44 -6.86
CA PRO A 225 5.89 25.30 -5.91
C PRO A 225 7.06 26.25 -6.07
N TYR A 226 7.19 26.91 -7.22
CA TYR A 226 8.18 27.98 -7.42
C TYR A 226 7.83 29.27 -6.68
N GLU A 227 6.56 29.43 -6.30
CA GLU A 227 6.06 30.67 -5.68
C GLU A 227 5.50 30.46 -4.28
N THR A 228 5.09 29.24 -3.98
CA THR A 228 4.39 28.90 -2.73
C THR A 228 4.93 27.57 -2.18
N PRO A 229 5.27 27.49 -0.87
CA PRO A 229 5.64 26.24 -0.24
C PRO A 229 4.58 25.14 -0.41
N MET A 230 5.03 23.92 -0.68
CA MET A 230 4.18 22.75 -0.81
C MET A 230 3.69 22.29 0.56
N MET A 231 2.39 22.11 0.74
CA MET A 231 1.85 21.44 1.91
C MET A 231 2.10 19.93 1.78
N ILE A 232 2.64 19.32 2.83
CA ILE A 232 2.95 17.89 2.87
C ILE A 232 2.33 17.22 4.11
N TYR A 233 2.15 15.90 4.01
CA TYR A 233 1.60 15.08 5.10
C TYR A 233 2.32 13.72 5.17
N PRO A 234 2.57 13.14 6.37
CA PRO A 234 3.10 11.80 6.49
C PRO A 234 2.02 10.75 6.19
N ALA A 235 2.36 9.73 5.41
CA ALA A 235 1.41 8.67 5.03
C ALA A 235 2.03 7.29 5.03
N LEU A 236 1.23 6.28 5.34
CA LEU A 236 1.62 4.87 5.20
C LEU A 236 1.98 4.59 3.73
N HIS A 237 3.12 3.94 3.52
CA HIS A 237 3.69 3.80 2.20
C HIS A 237 4.11 2.37 1.85
N TYR A 238 4.66 1.62 2.81
CA TYR A 238 5.24 0.30 2.55
C TYR A 238 5.06 -0.62 3.75
N SER A 239 4.76 -1.90 3.50
CA SER A 239 4.75 -2.94 4.52
C SER A 239 6.05 -3.76 4.46
N MET A 240 6.85 -3.73 5.54
CA MET A 240 8.01 -4.62 5.68
C MET A 240 7.61 -6.03 6.13
N GLY A 241 6.45 -6.16 6.76
CA GLY A 241 5.83 -7.45 7.05
C GLY A 241 5.16 -8.07 5.83
N GLY A 242 4.88 -9.35 5.88
CA GLY A 242 4.25 -10.10 4.80
C GLY A 242 4.27 -11.61 5.04
N LEU A 243 3.97 -12.38 4.01
CA LEU A 243 4.09 -13.84 4.07
C LEU A 243 5.54 -14.23 4.38
N TRP A 244 5.72 -15.11 5.34
CA TRP A 244 7.03 -15.68 5.62
C TRP A 244 7.50 -16.53 4.43
N VAL A 245 8.74 -16.38 4.05
CA VAL A 245 9.40 -17.18 3.01
C VAL A 245 10.80 -17.61 3.48
N ASP A 246 11.27 -18.71 2.94
CA ASP A 246 12.66 -19.14 3.03
C ASP A 246 13.54 -18.40 2.01
N TYR A 247 14.81 -18.76 1.93
CA TYR A 247 15.76 -18.17 0.97
C TYR A 247 15.42 -18.47 -0.49
N GLU A 248 14.58 -19.48 -0.73
CA GLU A 248 14.09 -19.86 -2.04
C GLU A 248 12.72 -19.21 -2.36
N LEU A 249 12.30 -18.24 -1.55
CA LEU A 249 11.03 -17.52 -1.67
C LEU A 249 9.77 -18.41 -1.53
N MET A 250 9.92 -19.63 -1.00
CA MET A 250 8.81 -20.52 -0.73
C MET A 250 8.24 -20.23 0.66
N THR A 251 6.92 -20.18 0.76
CA THR A 251 6.23 -20.01 2.05
C THR A 251 6.25 -21.32 2.86
N SER A 252 5.68 -21.31 4.07
CA SER A 252 5.47 -22.55 4.84
C SER A 252 4.52 -23.56 4.19
N ILE A 253 3.84 -23.18 3.09
CA ILE A 253 3.03 -24.09 2.27
C ILE A 253 3.84 -24.48 1.03
N PRO A 254 4.19 -25.76 0.85
CA PRO A 254 4.94 -26.19 -0.33
C PRO A 254 4.19 -25.82 -1.63
N GLY A 255 4.95 -25.30 -2.61
CA GLY A 255 4.40 -24.86 -3.90
C GLY A 255 3.71 -23.49 -3.88
N LEU A 256 3.69 -22.82 -2.73
CA LEU A 256 3.26 -21.42 -2.60
C LEU A 256 4.49 -20.53 -2.37
N PHE A 257 4.71 -19.61 -3.28
CA PHE A 257 5.82 -18.66 -3.25
C PHE A 257 5.29 -17.24 -3.07
N ALA A 258 6.07 -16.37 -2.44
CA ALA A 258 5.74 -14.95 -2.34
C ALA A 258 6.95 -14.07 -2.65
N ILE A 259 6.77 -13.05 -3.49
CA ILE A 259 7.84 -12.18 -3.96
C ILE A 259 7.50 -10.69 -3.77
N GLY A 260 8.54 -9.86 -3.74
CA GLY A 260 8.41 -8.43 -3.54
C GLY A 260 7.72 -8.10 -2.20
N GLU A 261 6.96 -7.04 -2.16
CA GLU A 261 6.29 -6.55 -0.94
C GLU A 261 5.21 -7.52 -0.39
N ALA A 262 4.87 -8.61 -1.10
CA ALA A 262 3.95 -9.62 -0.58
C ALA A 262 4.62 -10.54 0.47
N ASN A 263 5.95 -10.67 0.46
CA ASN A 263 6.71 -11.38 1.49
C ASN A 263 7.20 -10.42 2.58
N PHE A 264 7.67 -10.98 3.71
CA PHE A 264 8.14 -10.20 4.86
C PHE A 264 9.48 -9.49 4.65
N SER A 265 10.16 -9.78 3.58
CA SER A 265 11.44 -9.24 3.13
C SER A 265 12.57 -9.10 4.16
N ASP A 266 13.75 -8.75 3.69
CA ASP A 266 14.97 -8.51 4.45
C ASP A 266 15.13 -7.05 4.93
N HIS A 267 14.10 -6.22 4.77
CA HIS A 267 14.16 -4.80 5.14
C HIS A 267 14.14 -4.54 6.66
N GLY A 268 13.80 -5.55 7.47
CA GLY A 268 13.71 -5.38 8.92
C GLY A 268 12.63 -4.38 9.32
N ALA A 269 12.96 -3.53 10.30
CA ALA A 269 12.02 -2.56 10.85
C ALA A 269 11.91 -1.25 10.04
N ASN A 270 12.87 -0.97 9.16
CA ASN A 270 12.88 0.29 8.39
C ASN A 270 13.61 0.12 7.05
N ARG A 271 12.87 0.17 5.97
CA ARG A 271 13.36 0.02 4.61
C ARG A 271 14.13 1.26 4.14
N LEU A 272 15.27 1.06 3.49
CA LEU A 272 16.00 2.13 2.82
C LEU A 272 15.28 2.61 1.55
N GLY A 273 15.50 3.86 1.17
CA GLY A 273 14.96 4.43 -0.06
C GLY A 273 15.35 3.60 -1.29
N ALA A 274 14.43 3.44 -2.25
CA ALA A 274 14.56 2.68 -3.50
C ALA A 274 14.77 1.15 -3.35
N SER A 275 15.05 0.59 -2.17
CA SER A 275 15.34 -0.84 -2.01
C SER A 275 14.15 -1.77 -2.28
N ALA A 276 12.90 -1.29 -2.19
CA ALA A 276 11.73 -2.11 -2.51
C ALA A 276 11.69 -2.59 -3.96
N LEU A 277 11.98 -1.70 -4.91
CA LEU A 277 12.07 -2.07 -6.33
C LEU A 277 13.26 -3.00 -6.59
N MET A 278 14.38 -2.78 -5.92
CA MET A 278 15.55 -3.66 -6.01
C MET A 278 15.21 -5.07 -5.51
N GLN A 279 14.54 -5.18 -4.37
CA GLN A 279 14.08 -6.47 -3.85
C GLN A 279 13.15 -7.18 -4.83
N GLY A 280 12.07 -6.51 -5.28
CA GLY A 280 11.12 -7.13 -6.19
C GLY A 280 11.76 -7.58 -7.52
N LEU A 281 12.76 -6.83 -8.03
CA LEU A 281 13.53 -7.23 -9.19
C LEU A 281 14.47 -8.40 -8.88
N ALA A 282 15.16 -8.40 -7.73
CA ALA A 282 16.03 -9.49 -7.32
C ALA A 282 15.24 -10.78 -7.14
N ASP A 283 14.12 -10.73 -6.44
CA ASP A 283 13.22 -11.87 -6.25
C ASP A 283 12.76 -12.46 -7.60
N GLY A 284 12.30 -11.58 -8.50
CA GLY A 284 11.71 -11.99 -9.77
C GLY A 284 12.72 -12.41 -10.85
N TYR A 285 13.92 -11.81 -10.89
CA TYR A 285 14.92 -12.09 -11.93
C TYR A 285 15.97 -13.09 -11.50
N PHE A 286 16.40 -13.05 -10.24
CA PHE A 286 17.57 -13.81 -9.82
C PHE A 286 17.24 -15.01 -8.94
N VAL A 287 16.15 -14.99 -8.18
CA VAL A 287 15.82 -16.09 -7.26
C VAL A 287 14.70 -16.96 -7.81
N LEU A 288 13.51 -16.38 -8.04
CA LEU A 288 12.31 -17.14 -8.38
C LEU A 288 12.45 -18.06 -9.60
N PRO A 289 13.11 -17.68 -10.72
CA PRO A 289 13.23 -18.57 -11.86
C PRO A 289 13.94 -19.88 -11.55
N TYR A 290 15.02 -19.81 -10.76
CA TYR A 290 15.77 -21.02 -10.33
C TYR A 290 14.96 -21.83 -9.34
N THR A 291 14.33 -21.18 -8.38
CA THR A 291 13.44 -21.81 -7.41
C THR A 291 12.32 -22.59 -8.08
N ILE A 292 11.59 -21.98 -9.01
CA ILE A 292 10.49 -22.65 -9.74
C ILE A 292 11.04 -23.80 -10.57
N GLN A 293 12.16 -23.62 -11.26
CA GLN A 293 12.79 -24.69 -12.02
C GLN A 293 13.14 -25.88 -11.14
N ASN A 294 13.77 -25.66 -9.99
CA ASN A 294 14.14 -26.72 -9.06
C ASN A 294 12.91 -27.39 -8.48
N TYR A 295 11.94 -26.62 -8.03
CA TYR A 295 10.67 -27.13 -7.45
C TYR A 295 9.87 -27.98 -8.44
N LEU A 296 9.88 -27.64 -9.73
CA LEU A 296 9.12 -28.34 -10.76
C LEU A 296 9.93 -29.40 -11.53
N SER A 297 11.16 -29.67 -11.15
CA SER A 297 12.06 -30.56 -11.89
C SER A 297 11.48 -31.97 -12.10
N ASP A 298 10.75 -32.49 -11.12
CA ASP A 298 10.07 -33.78 -11.15
C ASP A 298 8.64 -33.73 -11.72
N GLN A 299 8.14 -32.55 -12.06
CA GLN A 299 6.74 -32.30 -12.46
C GLN A 299 6.59 -31.79 -13.90
N ILE A 300 7.67 -31.69 -14.66
CA ILE A 300 7.67 -31.09 -16.01
C ILE A 300 6.70 -31.83 -16.96
N GLN A 301 6.57 -33.14 -16.83
CA GLN A 301 5.71 -33.97 -17.68
C GLN A 301 4.40 -34.39 -16.98
N VAL A 302 4.19 -33.95 -15.74
CA VAL A 302 2.97 -34.27 -15.00
C VAL A 302 1.83 -33.39 -15.53
N PRO A 303 0.68 -33.95 -15.91
CA PRO A 303 -0.49 -33.18 -16.32
C PRO A 303 -0.96 -32.26 -15.20
N ARG A 304 -1.57 -31.12 -15.56
CA ARG A 304 -2.22 -30.25 -14.56
C ARG A 304 -3.31 -31.01 -13.84
N PHE A 305 -3.49 -30.69 -12.57
CA PHE A 305 -4.59 -31.22 -11.76
C PHE A 305 -5.95 -30.81 -12.35
N SER A 306 -6.92 -31.70 -12.23
CA SER A 306 -8.29 -31.36 -12.59
C SER A 306 -8.82 -30.30 -11.63
N THR A 307 -9.49 -29.30 -12.16
CA THR A 307 -10.24 -28.31 -11.35
C THR A 307 -11.55 -28.86 -10.79
N ASP A 308 -11.88 -30.15 -11.07
CA ASP A 308 -13.04 -30.85 -10.51
C ASP A 308 -12.69 -31.66 -9.26
N LEU A 309 -11.43 -31.62 -8.80
CA LEU A 309 -11.06 -32.19 -7.53
C LEU A 309 -11.89 -31.56 -6.39
N PRO A 310 -12.22 -32.35 -5.34
CA PRO A 310 -13.04 -31.88 -4.24
C PRO A 310 -12.55 -30.58 -3.61
N GLU A 311 -11.24 -30.41 -3.48
CA GLU A 311 -10.61 -29.21 -2.89
C GLU A 311 -10.93 -27.93 -3.67
N PHE A 312 -10.98 -27.99 -5.00
CA PHE A 312 -11.37 -26.86 -5.84
C PHE A 312 -12.89 -26.58 -5.74
N VAL A 313 -13.71 -27.64 -5.76
CA VAL A 313 -15.16 -27.53 -5.65
C VAL A 313 -15.57 -26.93 -4.32
N GLU A 314 -14.99 -27.41 -3.22
CA GLU A 314 -15.25 -26.92 -1.86
C GLU A 314 -14.79 -25.46 -1.68
N ALA A 315 -13.60 -25.11 -2.20
CA ALA A 315 -13.10 -23.75 -2.15
C ALA A 315 -14.02 -22.76 -2.90
N GLU A 316 -14.44 -23.12 -4.10
CA GLU A 316 -15.40 -22.31 -4.87
C GLU A 316 -16.73 -22.17 -4.14
N LYS A 317 -17.26 -23.27 -3.61
CA LYS A 317 -18.51 -23.28 -2.83
C LYS A 317 -18.42 -22.36 -1.62
N ALA A 318 -17.32 -22.44 -0.86
CA ALA A 318 -17.10 -21.58 0.31
C ALA A 318 -17.07 -20.08 -0.05
N ILE A 319 -16.52 -19.73 -1.23
CA ILE A 319 -16.55 -18.34 -1.74
C ILE A 319 -17.99 -17.93 -2.08
N LYS A 320 -18.72 -18.75 -2.82
CA LYS A 320 -20.12 -18.47 -3.19
C LYS A 320 -21.01 -18.30 -1.95
N ASP A 321 -20.86 -19.19 -0.97
CA ASP A 321 -21.60 -19.13 0.31
C ASP A 321 -21.29 -17.82 1.08
N ARG A 322 -20.02 -17.36 1.05
CA ARG A 322 -19.61 -16.09 1.66
C ARG A 322 -20.24 -14.90 0.95
N ILE A 323 -20.20 -14.86 -0.39
CA ILE A 323 -20.82 -13.81 -1.19
C ILE A 323 -22.34 -13.76 -0.88
N GLN A 324 -23.01 -14.90 -0.89
CA GLN A 324 -24.44 -14.97 -0.58
C GLN A 324 -24.75 -14.47 0.85
N LYS A 325 -23.89 -14.81 1.81
CA LYS A 325 -24.02 -14.31 3.18
C LYS A 325 -23.93 -12.78 3.23
N LEU A 326 -22.96 -12.19 2.53
CA LEU A 326 -22.78 -10.73 2.46
C LEU A 326 -24.01 -10.05 1.81
N MET A 327 -24.47 -10.58 0.68
CA MET A 327 -25.64 -10.05 -0.02
C MET A 327 -26.93 -10.08 0.82
N ASN A 328 -26.99 -10.96 1.82
CA ASN A 328 -28.14 -11.08 2.72
C ASN A 328 -28.11 -10.17 3.94
N VAL A 329 -27.00 -9.46 4.22
CA VAL A 329 -26.89 -8.62 5.43
C VAL A 329 -27.89 -7.46 5.42
N LYS A 330 -28.14 -6.82 4.28
CA LYS A 330 -29.15 -5.73 4.15
C LYS A 330 -29.02 -4.60 5.19
N GLY A 331 -27.81 -4.24 5.54
CA GLY A 331 -27.52 -3.17 6.49
C GLY A 331 -27.67 -1.77 5.90
N LYS A 332 -27.05 -0.78 6.55
CA LYS A 332 -27.13 0.65 6.17
C LYS A 332 -25.76 1.23 5.80
N GLU A 333 -24.67 0.63 6.30
CA GLU A 333 -23.31 1.13 6.10
C GLU A 333 -22.70 0.56 4.82
N THR A 334 -22.11 1.44 4.01
CA THR A 334 -21.38 1.00 2.80
C THR A 334 -20.06 0.33 3.19
N VAL A 335 -19.52 -0.48 2.28
CA VAL A 335 -18.18 -1.08 2.45
C VAL A 335 -17.13 0.02 2.62
N ASP A 336 -17.21 1.13 1.84
CA ASP A 336 -16.30 2.28 1.98
C ASP A 336 -16.36 2.90 3.37
N THR A 337 -17.55 3.12 3.93
CA THR A 337 -17.69 3.66 5.29
C THR A 337 -17.00 2.76 6.32
N ILE A 338 -17.20 1.46 6.24
CA ILE A 338 -16.58 0.50 7.17
C ILE A 338 -15.07 0.43 6.96
N HIS A 339 -14.60 0.46 5.70
CA HIS A 339 -13.18 0.50 5.39
C HIS A 339 -12.49 1.77 5.96
N ARG A 340 -13.13 2.93 5.87
CA ARG A 340 -12.63 4.17 6.47
C ARG A 340 -12.58 4.11 8.00
N LYS A 341 -13.60 3.54 8.65
CA LYS A 341 -13.58 3.28 10.10
C LYS A 341 -12.39 2.39 10.47
N LEU A 342 -12.17 1.29 9.73
CA LEU A 342 -11.00 0.44 9.90
C LEU A 342 -9.69 1.24 9.75
N GLY A 343 -9.59 2.00 8.68
CA GLY A 343 -8.42 2.81 8.37
C GLY A 343 -8.04 3.78 9.48
N HIS A 344 -9.03 4.47 10.08
CA HIS A 344 -8.81 5.37 11.21
C HIS A 344 -8.32 4.63 12.46
N ILE A 345 -8.94 3.51 12.84
CA ILE A 345 -8.48 2.69 13.97
C ILE A 345 -7.02 2.28 13.75
N MET A 346 -6.69 1.79 12.56
CA MET A 346 -5.34 1.38 12.21
C MET A 346 -4.34 2.54 12.25
N TRP A 347 -4.72 3.70 11.72
CA TRP A 347 -3.86 4.88 11.69
C TRP A 347 -3.55 5.42 13.09
N GLU A 348 -4.57 5.59 13.92
CA GLU A 348 -4.43 6.23 15.23
C GLU A 348 -3.73 5.33 16.26
N HIS A 349 -4.04 4.03 16.29
CA HIS A 349 -3.56 3.13 17.33
C HIS A 349 -2.41 2.21 16.90
N ILE A 350 -2.27 1.93 15.59
CA ILE A 350 -1.36 0.89 15.08
C ILE A 350 -0.30 1.45 14.12
N GLY A 351 -0.47 2.70 13.67
CA GLY A 351 0.39 3.34 12.67
C GLY A 351 1.79 3.67 13.15
N MET A 352 2.01 4.90 13.59
CA MET A 352 3.34 5.44 13.90
C MET A 352 3.81 5.25 15.33
N ALA A 353 2.94 5.48 16.29
CA ALA A 353 3.21 5.39 17.72
C ALA A 353 2.25 4.42 18.36
N ARG A 354 2.75 3.52 19.16
CA ARG A 354 1.98 2.45 19.78
C ARG A 354 2.28 2.36 21.26
N ASP A 355 1.24 2.22 22.04
CA ASP A 355 1.33 1.94 23.49
C ASP A 355 0.36 0.81 23.85
N ALA A 356 0.54 0.22 25.02
CA ALA A 356 -0.24 -0.94 25.45
C ALA A 356 -1.74 -0.64 25.55
N LYS A 357 -2.11 0.56 26.00
CA LYS A 357 -3.51 0.97 26.17
C LYS A 357 -4.18 1.14 24.80
N GLY A 358 -3.56 1.92 23.91
CA GLY A 358 -4.08 2.14 22.55
C GLY A 358 -4.22 0.84 21.74
N LEU A 359 -3.28 -0.10 21.89
CA LEU A 359 -3.38 -1.41 21.25
C LEU A 359 -4.54 -2.24 21.79
N GLN A 360 -4.79 -2.22 23.11
CA GLN A 360 -5.94 -2.91 23.71
C GLN A 360 -7.27 -2.31 23.25
N GLU A 361 -7.37 -0.99 23.20
CA GLU A 361 -8.53 -0.28 22.67
C GLU A 361 -8.78 -0.65 21.21
N ALA A 362 -7.73 -0.62 20.36
CA ALA A 362 -7.83 -1.00 18.96
C ALA A 362 -8.33 -2.44 18.77
N ILE A 363 -7.82 -3.40 19.55
CA ILE A 363 -8.28 -4.80 19.50
C ILE A 363 -9.79 -4.88 19.77
N GLN A 364 -10.29 -4.12 20.74
CA GLN A 364 -11.73 -4.11 21.03
C GLN A 364 -12.53 -3.44 19.91
N MET A 365 -12.08 -2.27 19.44
CA MET A 365 -12.71 -1.55 18.34
C MET A 365 -12.78 -2.39 17.05
N LEU A 366 -11.71 -3.13 16.73
CA LEU A 366 -11.68 -4.03 15.56
C LEU A 366 -12.66 -5.20 15.70
N LYS A 367 -12.83 -5.75 16.90
CA LYS A 367 -13.83 -6.79 17.17
C LYS A 367 -15.25 -6.26 16.97
N ASP A 368 -15.51 -5.05 17.42
CA ASP A 368 -16.83 -4.44 17.32
C ASP A 368 -17.12 -4.00 15.87
N LEU A 369 -16.15 -3.44 15.17
CA LEU A 369 -16.25 -3.13 13.74
C LEU A 369 -16.51 -4.39 12.90
N LYS A 370 -15.89 -5.53 13.25
CA LYS A 370 -16.15 -6.81 12.58
C LYS A 370 -17.59 -7.30 12.82
N LYS A 371 -18.13 -7.08 14.01
CA LYS A 371 -19.56 -7.39 14.30
C LYS A 371 -20.48 -6.44 13.51
N GLU A 372 -20.16 -5.14 13.50
CA GLU A 372 -20.89 -4.15 12.71
C GLU A 372 -20.91 -4.53 11.24
N PHE A 373 -19.76 -4.88 10.65
CA PHE A 373 -19.67 -5.33 9.25
C PHE A 373 -20.67 -6.46 8.97
N TRP A 374 -20.66 -7.53 9.76
CA TRP A 374 -21.50 -8.70 9.52
C TRP A 374 -22.99 -8.50 9.84
N SER A 375 -23.36 -7.40 10.49
CA SER A 375 -24.74 -7.09 10.85
C SER A 375 -25.32 -5.87 10.14
N ASN A 376 -24.47 -4.98 9.59
CA ASN A 376 -24.89 -3.67 9.13
C ASN A 376 -24.32 -3.26 7.76
N VAL A 377 -23.49 -4.09 7.11
CA VAL A 377 -22.99 -3.77 5.78
C VAL A 377 -24.11 -3.78 4.75
N PHE A 378 -24.12 -2.82 3.87
CA PHE A 378 -24.97 -2.75 2.69
C PHE A 378 -24.11 -2.91 1.44
N ILE A 379 -24.42 -3.93 0.65
CA ILE A 379 -23.80 -4.16 -0.65
C ILE A 379 -24.83 -3.82 -1.72
N PRO A 380 -24.60 -2.79 -2.57
CA PRO A 380 -25.53 -2.38 -3.58
C PRO A 380 -25.65 -3.44 -4.69
N GLY A 381 -26.79 -3.45 -5.39
CA GLY A 381 -27.06 -4.38 -6.49
C GLY A 381 -27.59 -5.75 -6.03
N ASN A 382 -27.41 -6.74 -6.88
CA ASN A 382 -27.83 -8.12 -6.64
C ASN A 382 -26.70 -9.10 -7.04
N ALA A 383 -26.90 -10.39 -6.77
CA ALA A 383 -25.90 -11.42 -7.06
C ALA A 383 -25.71 -11.70 -8.57
N ASP A 384 -26.64 -11.25 -9.41
CA ASP A 384 -26.63 -11.51 -10.85
C ASP A 384 -25.85 -10.45 -11.64
N ASN A 385 -25.62 -9.28 -11.04
CA ASN A 385 -24.86 -8.19 -11.64
C ASN A 385 -23.44 -8.14 -11.08
N LEU A 386 -22.52 -7.60 -11.89
CA LEU A 386 -21.18 -7.33 -11.41
C LEU A 386 -21.24 -6.34 -10.23
N ASN A 387 -20.75 -6.79 -9.10
CA ASN A 387 -20.61 -6.00 -7.90
C ASN A 387 -19.15 -6.07 -7.43
N THR A 388 -18.48 -4.94 -7.40
CA THR A 388 -17.05 -4.84 -7.06
C THR A 388 -16.83 -4.55 -5.56
N GLU A 389 -17.88 -4.31 -4.81
CA GLU A 389 -17.82 -4.08 -3.36
C GLU A 389 -17.94 -5.40 -2.59
#